data_80278029369308152c5c88efc8355f9f
#
_entry.id   80278029369308152c5c88efc8355f9f
#
_cell.length_a   1.000
_cell.length_b   1.000
_cell.length_c   1.000
_cell.angle_alpha   90.00
_cell.angle_beta   90.00
_cell.angle_gamma   90.00
#
_symmetry.space_group_name_H-M   'P 1'
#
loop_
_entity.id
_entity.type
_entity.pdbx_description
1 polymer ?
#
loop_
_entity_poly.entity_id
_entity_poly.type
_entity_poly.pdbx_seq_one_letter_code
_entity_poly.pdbx_strand_id
1 'polypeptide(L)'
;MEDKMKIDTEGILDKAAARRLFVAVVITSFIGPFAGSGINVAIPALGQEFGASAGELSWVVFGFLLGSAMFILPTGKLADIYGRRRVYTIGLWLFASTFLLGACATSVAMLNVLRFLQGCVMSLIFGPGMALLVSSHEASQRGRIIGYSAASTYSGLSMGPVICGFLCEYLSWRSIFLVTGLVVLISIYLLKDIKQEWYGDKGASIDKKGSICYLVAAPLWLCGLSKITDGSTGFLLLGAGAVGLLLFWWIESKAEHPCLDVRLFHGNPVFTFSNLAAMLHYSSTFALSFLMSLYLQVIVGYTASMAGMIILLQPVVMAALSPKAGALSDRIQPGLVASVGMTMTAAGLWGMSFLTGDTPIWIVGLLLMWIGLGFALFSSPNNNAIMGAVEKKHYGTASSLLATMRLMGQSTSMAVVTMIIALCQVHSLTGEDNVQLLGAIQIAFRIFGCISIAAIFMSLVRNKAK
;
A
#
# COMPACT_ATOMS: atom_id res chain seq x y z
N MET A 1 17.68 -34.03 -21.72
CA MET A 1 16.64 -34.01 -20.65
C MET A 1 17.25 -33.89 -19.26
N GLU A 2 18.50 -34.31 -19.07
CA GLU A 2 19.24 -34.18 -17.78
C GLU A 2 19.75 -32.76 -17.45
N ASP A 3 20.03 -31.94 -18.45
CA ASP A 3 20.60 -30.60 -18.22
C ASP A 3 19.58 -29.55 -17.74
N LYS A 4 18.25 -29.75 -17.98
CA LYS A 4 17.20 -28.87 -17.44
C LYS A 4 16.83 -29.17 -15.98
N MET A 5 17.20 -30.35 -15.47
CA MET A 5 16.90 -30.74 -14.07
C MET A 5 17.98 -30.28 -13.08
N LYS A 6 19.22 -29.99 -13.56
CA LYS A 6 20.30 -29.45 -12.72
C LYS A 6 20.16 -27.98 -12.38
N ILE A 7 19.40 -27.21 -13.18
CA ILE A 7 19.22 -25.78 -12.97
C ILE A 7 18.26 -25.45 -11.80
N ASP A 8 17.32 -26.36 -11.47
CA ASP A 8 16.33 -26.14 -10.40
C ASP A 8 16.84 -26.43 -8.99
N THR A 9 17.98 -27.13 -8.82
CA THR A 9 18.53 -27.47 -7.50
C THR A 9 19.58 -26.47 -6.99
N GLU A 10 20.24 -25.73 -7.85
CA GLU A 10 21.29 -24.76 -7.46
C GLU A 10 20.81 -23.52 -6.70
N GLY A 11 19.50 -23.25 -6.66
CA GLY A 11 18.92 -22.11 -5.98
C GLY A 11 18.21 -22.41 -4.66
N ILE A 12 18.06 -23.68 -4.28
CA ILE A 12 17.31 -24.09 -3.08
C ILE A 12 18.23 -24.08 -1.86
N LEU A 13 17.83 -23.34 -0.83
CA LEU A 13 18.53 -23.27 0.45
C LEU A 13 18.36 -24.57 1.25
N ASP A 14 19.30 -24.84 2.15
CA ASP A 14 19.10 -25.83 3.20
C ASP A 14 17.88 -25.46 4.07
N LYS A 15 17.28 -26.44 4.74
CA LYS A 15 16.04 -26.25 5.52
C LYS A 15 16.17 -25.15 6.59
N ALA A 16 17.35 -25.00 7.20
CA ALA A 16 17.58 -24.03 8.26
C ALA A 16 17.70 -22.59 7.70
N ALA A 17 18.46 -22.43 6.61
CA ALA A 17 18.59 -21.13 5.93
C ALA A 17 17.26 -20.70 5.26
N ALA A 18 16.55 -21.65 4.63
CA ALA A 18 15.23 -21.40 4.05
C ALA A 18 14.23 -20.92 5.12
N ARG A 19 14.22 -21.56 6.31
CA ARG A 19 13.38 -21.13 7.43
C ARG A 19 13.77 -19.73 7.94
N ARG A 20 15.07 -19.42 8.06
CA ARG A 20 15.54 -18.09 8.48
C ARG A 20 15.13 -17.00 7.48
N LEU A 21 15.32 -17.26 6.19
CA LEU A 21 14.88 -16.36 5.13
C LEU A 21 13.35 -16.14 5.16
N PHE A 22 12.59 -17.23 5.27
CA PHE A 22 11.14 -17.18 5.37
C PHE A 22 10.70 -16.30 6.54
N VAL A 23 11.23 -16.52 7.75
CA VAL A 23 10.89 -15.72 8.94
C VAL A 23 11.26 -14.25 8.75
N ALA A 24 12.43 -13.94 8.19
CA ALA A 24 12.87 -12.58 7.92
C ALA A 24 11.92 -11.83 6.99
N VAL A 25 11.46 -12.47 5.89
CA VAL A 25 10.53 -11.86 4.95
C VAL A 25 9.11 -11.77 5.51
N VAL A 26 8.67 -12.73 6.31
CA VAL A 26 7.36 -12.67 7.00
C VAL A 26 7.34 -11.51 8.00
N ILE A 27 8.42 -11.29 8.77
CA ILE A 27 8.56 -10.13 9.67
C ILE A 27 8.43 -8.82 8.87
N THR A 28 9.12 -8.69 7.75
CA THR A 28 9.07 -7.44 6.96
C THR A 28 7.75 -7.27 6.21
N SER A 29 7.10 -8.35 5.82
CA SER A 29 5.73 -8.32 5.29
C SER A 29 4.71 -7.84 6.32
N PHE A 30 4.95 -8.06 7.61
CA PHE A 30 4.16 -7.53 8.72
C PHE A 30 4.50 -6.06 8.99
N ILE A 31 5.79 -5.76 9.16
CA ILE A 31 6.24 -4.48 9.72
C ILE A 31 6.00 -3.30 8.80
N GLY A 32 6.06 -3.49 7.47
CA GLY A 32 5.77 -2.44 6.50
C GLY A 32 4.33 -1.92 6.58
N PRO A 33 3.31 -2.78 6.41
CA PRO A 33 1.91 -2.42 6.61
C PRO A 33 1.58 -1.96 8.02
N PHE A 34 2.20 -2.55 9.06
CA PHE A 34 2.09 -2.11 10.45
C PHE A 34 2.50 -0.65 10.61
N ALA A 35 3.69 -0.28 10.14
CA ALA A 35 4.20 1.09 10.22
C ALA A 35 3.41 2.07 9.33
N GLY A 36 2.86 1.58 8.20
CA GLY A 36 2.04 2.37 7.29
C GLY A 36 0.66 2.70 7.85
N SER A 37 -0.02 1.73 8.49
CA SER A 37 -1.36 1.92 9.06
C SER A 37 -1.33 2.49 10.48
N GLY A 38 -0.36 2.08 11.28
CA GLY A 38 -0.27 2.44 12.69
C GLY A 38 0.04 3.92 12.93
N ILE A 39 0.80 4.57 12.05
CA ILE A 39 1.11 6.00 12.16
C ILE A 39 -0.14 6.88 12.11
N ASN A 40 -1.22 6.43 11.48
CA ASN A 40 -2.46 7.19 11.37
C ASN A 40 -3.05 7.54 12.74
N VAL A 41 -2.87 6.66 13.72
CA VAL A 41 -3.38 6.86 15.09
C VAL A 41 -2.52 7.88 15.87
N ALA A 42 -1.27 8.08 15.47
CA ALA A 42 -0.35 9.04 16.09
C ALA A 42 -0.50 10.47 15.55
N ILE A 43 -1.23 10.69 14.45
CA ILE A 43 -1.35 12.00 13.79
C ILE A 43 -1.84 13.11 14.74
N PRO A 44 -2.89 12.93 15.55
CA PRO A 44 -3.32 13.97 16.50
C PRO A 44 -2.25 14.30 17.56
N ALA A 45 -1.54 13.30 18.07
CA ALA A 45 -0.45 13.52 19.03
C ALA A 45 0.72 14.29 18.42
N LEU A 46 1.07 14.02 17.15
CA LEU A 46 2.05 14.79 16.38
C LEU A 46 1.61 16.25 16.21
N GLY A 47 0.32 16.47 15.93
CA GLY A 47 -0.27 17.80 15.81
C GLY A 47 -0.16 18.60 17.09
N GLN A 48 -0.46 17.98 18.23
CA GLN A 48 -0.35 18.60 19.54
C GLN A 48 1.11 18.94 19.92
N GLU A 49 2.05 18.01 19.67
CA GLU A 49 3.44 18.21 20.05
C GLU A 49 4.16 19.27 19.20
N PHE A 50 3.94 19.25 17.88
CA PHE A 50 4.66 20.13 16.97
C PHE A 50 3.90 21.41 16.60
N GLY A 51 2.63 21.57 17.00
CA GLY A 51 1.78 22.66 16.55
C GLY A 51 1.61 22.68 15.03
N ALA A 52 1.67 21.48 14.40
CA ALA A 52 1.71 21.35 12.96
C ALA A 52 0.31 21.49 12.35
N SER A 53 0.25 22.10 11.15
CA SER A 53 -0.99 22.21 10.39
C SER A 53 -1.51 20.85 9.91
N ALA A 54 -2.81 20.75 9.66
CA ALA A 54 -3.43 19.54 9.12
C ALA A 54 -2.81 19.09 7.79
N GLY A 55 -2.41 20.07 6.95
CA GLY A 55 -1.70 19.83 5.71
C GLY A 55 -0.34 19.14 5.94
N GLU A 56 0.49 19.68 6.83
CA GLU A 56 1.81 19.09 7.17
C GLU A 56 1.67 17.68 7.76
N LEU A 57 0.66 17.45 8.57
CA LEU A 57 0.38 16.14 9.17
C LEU A 57 -0.10 15.11 8.15
N SER A 58 -0.87 15.51 7.14
CA SER A 58 -1.25 14.62 6.04
C SER A 58 -0.04 14.13 5.24
N TRP A 59 1.02 14.95 5.13
CA TRP A 59 2.28 14.59 4.48
C TRP A 59 3.06 13.50 5.23
N VAL A 60 2.88 13.33 6.54
CA VAL A 60 3.47 12.23 7.31
C VAL A 60 3.05 10.86 6.73
N VAL A 61 1.81 10.74 6.26
CA VAL A 61 1.28 9.52 5.64
C VAL A 61 1.54 9.54 4.13
N PHE A 62 1.20 10.63 3.46
CA PHE A 62 1.34 10.77 2.02
C PHE A 62 2.79 10.63 1.55
N GLY A 63 3.76 11.24 2.25
CA GLY A 63 5.18 11.18 1.92
C GLY A 63 5.71 9.74 1.85
N PHE A 64 5.33 8.89 2.80
CA PHE A 64 5.70 7.47 2.78
C PHE A 64 5.16 6.73 1.55
N LEU A 65 3.90 6.97 1.20
CA LEU A 65 3.28 6.34 0.03
C LEU A 65 3.86 6.88 -1.28
N LEU A 66 4.11 8.18 -1.34
CA LEU A 66 4.74 8.83 -2.48
C LEU A 66 6.11 8.23 -2.76
N GLY A 67 6.98 8.14 -1.74
CA GLY A 67 8.29 7.51 -1.85
C GLY A 67 8.19 6.05 -2.29
N SER A 68 7.26 5.28 -1.72
CA SER A 68 7.05 3.87 -2.10
C SER A 68 6.57 3.74 -3.55
N ALA A 69 5.61 4.57 -3.97
CA ALA A 69 5.06 4.52 -5.32
C ALA A 69 6.09 4.92 -6.38
N MET A 70 6.93 5.93 -6.10
CA MET A 70 7.99 6.37 -7.01
C MET A 70 9.01 5.27 -7.31
N PHE A 71 9.45 4.56 -6.28
CA PHE A 71 10.60 3.69 -6.39
C PHE A 71 10.25 2.21 -6.64
N ILE A 72 8.98 1.78 -6.52
CA ILE A 72 8.60 0.37 -6.60
C ILE A 72 9.01 -0.30 -7.92
N LEU A 73 8.84 0.37 -9.06
CA LEU A 73 9.20 -0.17 -10.37
C LEU A 73 10.73 -0.21 -10.59
N PRO A 74 11.47 0.90 -10.43
CA PRO A 74 12.92 0.88 -10.61
C PRO A 74 13.64 -0.08 -9.66
N THR A 75 13.21 -0.17 -8.40
CA THR A 75 13.86 -1.04 -7.40
C THR A 75 13.60 -2.52 -7.64
N GLY A 76 12.43 -2.88 -8.16
CA GLY A 76 12.14 -4.25 -8.58
C GLY A 76 13.11 -4.73 -9.65
N LYS A 77 13.28 -3.93 -10.71
CA LYS A 77 14.24 -4.24 -11.80
C LYS A 77 15.69 -4.24 -11.31
N LEU A 78 16.04 -3.29 -10.44
CA LEU A 78 17.37 -3.19 -9.83
C LEU A 78 17.70 -4.47 -9.03
N ALA A 79 16.74 -5.01 -8.29
CA ALA A 79 16.92 -6.25 -7.55
C ALA A 79 17.11 -7.47 -8.48
N ASP A 80 16.40 -7.53 -9.58
CA ASP A 80 16.52 -8.61 -10.55
C ASP A 80 17.90 -8.62 -11.26
N ILE A 81 18.52 -7.45 -11.45
CA ILE A 81 19.83 -7.29 -12.10
C ILE A 81 20.98 -7.45 -11.11
N TYR A 82 20.94 -6.77 -9.97
CA TYR A 82 22.08 -6.70 -9.02
C TYR A 82 22.02 -7.74 -7.90
N GLY A 83 20.93 -8.50 -7.82
CA GLY A 83 20.69 -9.53 -6.83
C GLY A 83 19.61 -9.15 -5.82
N ARG A 84 18.63 -10.03 -5.71
CA ARG A 84 17.43 -9.83 -4.87
C ARG A 84 17.77 -9.76 -3.39
N ARG A 85 18.64 -10.66 -2.90
CA ARG A 85 19.07 -10.66 -1.50
C ARG A 85 19.88 -9.42 -1.16
N ARG A 86 20.82 -9.03 -2.02
CA ARG A 86 21.67 -7.85 -1.79
C ARG A 86 20.85 -6.58 -1.68
N VAL A 87 19.95 -6.33 -2.63
CA VAL A 87 19.07 -5.16 -2.63
C VAL A 87 18.13 -5.16 -1.42
N TYR A 88 17.55 -6.31 -1.11
CA TYR A 88 16.70 -6.50 0.06
C TYR A 88 17.45 -6.19 1.38
N THR A 89 18.66 -6.70 1.55
CA THR A 89 19.47 -6.49 2.76
C THR A 89 19.88 -5.01 2.92
N ILE A 90 20.26 -4.33 1.83
CA ILE A 90 20.53 -2.89 1.84
C ILE A 90 19.25 -2.15 2.24
N GLY A 91 18.10 -2.52 1.66
CA GLY A 91 16.80 -1.98 2.04
C GLY A 91 16.50 -2.10 3.53
N LEU A 92 16.78 -3.27 4.14
CA LEU A 92 16.56 -3.48 5.58
C LEU A 92 17.42 -2.57 6.45
N TRP A 93 18.70 -2.41 6.13
CA TRP A 93 19.58 -1.50 6.87
C TRP A 93 19.13 -0.05 6.78
N LEU A 94 18.82 0.43 5.58
CA LEU A 94 18.33 1.78 5.36
C LEU A 94 16.97 1.99 6.06
N PHE A 95 16.08 0.98 6.02
CA PHE A 95 14.76 1.06 6.67
C PHE A 95 14.90 1.14 8.19
N ALA A 96 15.70 0.28 8.80
CA ALA A 96 15.97 0.32 10.23
C ALA A 96 16.57 1.69 10.64
N SER A 97 17.57 2.18 9.90
CA SER A 97 18.22 3.46 10.17
C SER A 97 17.25 4.64 10.07
N THR A 98 16.43 4.70 9.01
CA THR A 98 15.47 5.80 8.83
C THR A 98 14.33 5.76 9.87
N PHE A 99 13.94 4.57 10.35
CA PHE A 99 12.99 4.46 11.44
C PHE A 99 13.61 4.88 12.79
N LEU A 100 14.82 4.43 13.11
CA LEU A 100 15.50 4.86 14.34
C LEU A 100 15.74 6.38 14.36
N LEU A 101 16.10 6.98 13.22
CA LEU A 101 16.18 8.43 13.07
C LEU A 101 14.81 9.11 13.23
N GLY A 102 13.72 8.46 12.77
CA GLY A 102 12.35 8.96 12.95
C GLY A 102 11.93 9.08 14.42
N ALA A 103 12.43 8.18 15.28
CA ALA A 103 12.21 8.29 16.72
C ALA A 103 12.89 9.54 17.35
N CYS A 104 13.91 10.08 16.69
CA CYS A 104 14.64 11.28 17.13
C CYS A 104 14.15 12.57 16.46
N ALA A 105 13.02 12.53 15.74
CA ALA A 105 12.52 13.70 15.03
C ALA A 105 12.13 14.83 15.99
N THR A 106 12.61 16.05 15.71
CA THR A 106 12.38 17.25 16.49
C THR A 106 11.43 18.25 15.83
N SER A 107 11.03 17.98 14.58
CA SER A 107 10.06 18.80 13.83
C SER A 107 9.25 17.95 12.87
N VAL A 108 8.05 18.43 12.51
CA VAL A 108 7.22 17.78 11.50
C VAL A 108 7.88 17.76 10.12
N ALA A 109 8.64 18.79 9.77
CA ALA A 109 9.39 18.85 8.52
C ALA A 109 10.44 17.74 8.43
N MET A 110 11.22 17.52 9.50
CA MET A 110 12.17 16.41 9.59
C MET A 110 11.45 15.07 9.47
N LEU A 111 10.33 14.92 10.16
CA LEU A 111 9.53 13.70 10.10
C LEU A 111 9.00 13.43 8.69
N ASN A 112 8.50 14.44 7.98
CA ASN A 112 8.01 14.34 6.60
C ASN A 112 9.11 13.88 5.63
N VAL A 113 10.32 14.43 5.76
CA VAL A 113 11.46 13.98 4.96
C VAL A 113 11.82 12.52 5.27
N LEU A 114 11.87 12.15 6.54
CA LEU A 114 12.16 10.77 6.94
C LEU A 114 11.06 9.80 6.48
N ARG A 115 9.80 10.17 6.54
CA ARG A 115 8.68 9.38 6.02
C ARG A 115 8.80 9.15 4.51
N PHE A 116 9.14 10.18 3.76
CA PHE A 116 9.41 10.03 2.32
C PHE A 116 10.57 9.06 2.07
N LEU A 117 11.69 9.21 2.77
CA LEU A 117 12.84 8.30 2.66
C LEU A 117 12.48 6.86 3.07
N GLN A 118 11.71 6.67 4.15
CA GLN A 118 11.19 5.36 4.56
C GLN A 118 10.35 4.72 3.45
N GLY A 119 9.54 5.50 2.75
CA GLY A 119 8.79 5.04 1.58
C GLY A 119 9.70 4.59 0.44
N CYS A 120 10.69 5.40 0.06
CA CYS A 120 11.67 5.05 -0.97
C CYS A 120 12.39 3.73 -0.63
N VAL A 121 12.79 3.58 0.62
CA VAL A 121 13.51 2.38 1.09
C VAL A 121 12.58 1.16 1.18
N MET A 122 11.31 1.35 1.52
CA MET A 122 10.33 0.27 1.58
C MET A 122 10.18 -0.45 0.24
N SER A 123 10.35 0.26 -0.88
CA SER A 123 10.32 -0.33 -2.22
C SER A 123 11.46 -1.33 -2.46
N LEU A 124 12.64 -1.15 -1.81
CA LEU A 124 13.76 -2.10 -1.85
C LEU A 124 13.48 -3.39 -1.07
N ILE A 125 12.46 -3.38 -0.21
CA ILE A 125 12.09 -4.52 0.65
C ILE A 125 10.89 -5.26 0.05
N PHE A 126 9.84 -4.55 -0.34
CA PHE A 126 8.54 -5.13 -0.65
C PHE A 126 8.57 -6.02 -1.90
N GLY A 127 9.06 -5.49 -3.03
CA GLY A 127 9.17 -6.24 -4.29
C GLY A 127 10.19 -7.39 -4.21
N PRO A 128 11.45 -7.09 -3.87
CA PRO A 128 12.50 -8.11 -3.79
C PRO A 128 12.25 -9.18 -2.73
N GLY A 129 11.63 -8.85 -1.59
CA GLY A 129 11.32 -9.80 -0.53
C GLY A 129 10.41 -10.95 -0.98
N MET A 130 9.33 -10.64 -1.69
CA MET A 130 8.44 -11.66 -2.24
C MET A 130 9.14 -12.49 -3.32
N ALA A 131 9.87 -11.84 -4.23
CA ALA A 131 10.62 -12.53 -5.28
C ALA A 131 11.70 -13.46 -4.69
N LEU A 132 12.35 -13.03 -3.60
CA LEU A 132 13.35 -13.82 -2.87
C LEU A 132 12.72 -15.07 -2.26
N LEU A 133 11.55 -14.95 -1.61
CA LEU A 133 10.83 -16.10 -1.06
C LEU A 133 10.46 -17.13 -2.13
N VAL A 134 9.93 -16.67 -3.25
CA VAL A 134 9.49 -17.54 -4.34
C VAL A 134 10.70 -18.26 -4.99
N SER A 135 11.84 -17.57 -5.10
CA SER A 135 13.06 -18.11 -5.74
C SER A 135 13.82 -19.09 -4.86
N SER A 136 13.70 -18.98 -3.54
CA SER A 136 14.46 -19.77 -2.56
C SER A 136 13.77 -21.06 -2.13
N HIS A 137 12.54 -21.32 -2.58
CA HIS A 137 11.74 -22.46 -2.17
C HIS A 137 11.24 -23.28 -3.37
N GLU A 138 10.99 -24.57 -3.14
CA GLU A 138 10.44 -25.47 -4.14
C GLU A 138 9.09 -25.01 -4.69
N ALA A 139 8.83 -25.31 -5.96
CA ALA A 139 7.59 -24.93 -6.63
C ALA A 139 6.32 -25.44 -5.91
N SER A 140 6.40 -26.62 -5.28
CA SER A 140 5.34 -27.24 -4.46
C SER A 140 4.94 -26.43 -3.23
N GLN A 141 5.86 -25.61 -2.67
CA GLN A 141 5.68 -24.84 -1.44
C GLN A 141 5.34 -23.37 -1.69
N ARG A 142 5.52 -22.86 -2.92
CA ARG A 142 5.38 -21.43 -3.26
C ARG A 142 4.01 -20.86 -2.89
N GLY A 143 2.92 -21.57 -3.19
CA GLY A 143 1.57 -21.11 -2.85
C GLY A 143 1.36 -20.93 -1.35
N ARG A 144 1.85 -21.86 -0.54
CA ARG A 144 1.76 -21.79 0.93
C ARG A 144 2.56 -20.61 1.48
N ILE A 145 3.76 -20.38 0.95
CA ILE A 145 4.67 -19.31 1.39
C ILE A 145 4.11 -17.93 1.04
N ILE A 146 3.58 -17.76 -0.17
CA ILE A 146 2.88 -16.54 -0.59
C ILE A 146 1.67 -16.29 0.32
N GLY A 147 0.92 -17.35 0.67
CA GLY A 147 -0.19 -17.26 1.60
C GLY A 147 0.21 -16.77 2.99
N TYR A 148 1.31 -17.25 3.55
CA TYR A 148 1.81 -16.76 4.84
C TYR A 148 2.28 -15.31 4.78
N SER A 149 2.96 -14.89 3.71
CA SER A 149 3.37 -13.51 3.52
C SER A 149 2.17 -12.56 3.39
N ALA A 150 1.13 -12.97 2.67
CA ALA A 150 -0.11 -12.22 2.58
C ALA A 150 -0.83 -12.12 3.93
N ALA A 151 -0.94 -13.23 4.67
CA ALA A 151 -1.53 -13.24 6.02
C ALA A 151 -0.75 -12.31 6.97
N SER A 152 0.58 -12.31 6.89
CA SER A 152 1.43 -11.42 7.68
C SER A 152 1.19 -9.95 7.34
N THR A 153 1.06 -9.62 6.05
CA THR A 153 0.73 -8.27 5.56
C THR A 153 -0.60 -7.78 6.12
N TYR A 154 -1.64 -8.60 6.07
CA TYR A 154 -2.95 -8.24 6.62
C TYR A 154 -2.94 -8.16 8.14
N SER A 155 -2.18 -9.03 8.82
CA SER A 155 -2.00 -8.96 10.27
C SER A 155 -1.31 -7.66 10.68
N GLY A 156 -0.27 -7.23 9.94
CA GLY A 156 0.39 -5.94 10.15
C GLY A 156 -0.55 -4.76 9.98
N LEU A 157 -1.33 -4.76 8.89
CA LEU A 157 -2.32 -3.73 8.62
C LEU A 157 -3.40 -3.65 9.73
N SER A 158 -3.83 -4.82 10.24
CA SER A 158 -4.85 -4.91 11.28
C SER A 158 -4.34 -4.50 12.65
N MET A 159 -3.16 -5.00 13.04
CA MET A 159 -2.59 -4.77 14.37
C MET A 159 -1.90 -3.40 14.49
N GLY A 160 -1.56 -2.77 13.35
CA GLY A 160 -0.90 -1.47 13.32
C GLY A 160 -1.62 -0.42 14.17
N PRO A 161 -2.87 -0.06 13.87
CA PRO A 161 -3.60 0.95 14.62
C PRO A 161 -3.75 0.63 16.11
N VAL A 162 -3.94 -0.64 16.47
CA VAL A 162 -4.11 -1.07 17.88
C VAL A 162 -2.81 -0.93 18.63
N ILE A 163 -1.74 -1.61 18.19
CA ILE A 163 -0.45 -1.60 18.88
C ILE A 163 0.12 -0.18 18.91
N CYS A 164 0.04 0.56 17.80
CA CYS A 164 0.52 1.93 17.73
C CYS A 164 -0.34 2.87 18.58
N GLY A 165 -1.66 2.61 18.72
CA GLY A 165 -2.53 3.33 19.64
C GLY A 165 -2.08 3.19 21.07
N PHE A 166 -1.83 1.96 21.55
CA PHE A 166 -1.27 1.71 22.88
C PHE A 166 0.13 2.32 23.05
N LEU A 167 1.02 2.16 22.08
CA LEU A 167 2.36 2.75 22.13
C LEU A 167 2.29 4.28 22.22
N CYS A 168 1.39 4.92 21.49
CA CYS A 168 1.22 6.36 21.47
C CYS A 168 0.64 6.88 22.79
N GLU A 169 -0.34 6.17 23.36
CA GLU A 169 -1.03 6.59 24.60
C GLU A 169 -0.18 6.39 25.85
N TYR A 170 0.49 5.22 26.01
CA TYR A 170 1.19 4.86 27.22
C TYR A 170 2.70 5.19 27.21
N LEU A 171 3.29 5.38 26.05
CA LEU A 171 4.70 5.72 25.90
C LEU A 171 4.88 7.05 25.17
N SER A 172 4.89 7.01 23.86
CA SER A 172 4.98 8.17 22.95
C SER A 172 4.84 7.68 21.52
N TRP A 173 4.41 8.54 20.59
CA TRP A 173 4.45 8.25 19.15
C TRP A 173 5.85 7.86 18.65
N ARG A 174 6.91 8.31 19.29
CA ARG A 174 8.32 7.95 18.98
C ARG A 174 8.57 6.46 19.12
N SER A 175 7.89 5.81 20.06
CA SER A 175 8.02 4.36 20.29
C SER A 175 7.60 3.52 19.08
N ILE A 176 6.67 4.02 18.25
CA ILE A 176 6.27 3.38 17.00
C ILE A 176 7.47 3.22 16.07
N PHE A 177 8.24 4.28 15.90
CA PHE A 177 9.44 4.30 15.07
C PHE A 177 10.55 3.44 15.67
N LEU A 178 10.79 3.55 16.99
CA LEU A 178 11.79 2.76 17.67
C LEU A 178 11.53 1.26 17.57
N VAL A 179 10.32 0.82 17.90
CA VAL A 179 9.91 -0.60 17.83
C VAL A 179 10.01 -1.13 16.39
N THR A 180 9.53 -0.36 15.42
CA THR A 180 9.63 -0.75 14.00
C THR A 180 11.08 -0.93 13.57
N GLY A 181 11.97 0.02 13.90
CA GLY A 181 13.40 -0.06 13.57
C GLY A 181 14.08 -1.27 14.23
N LEU A 182 13.81 -1.52 15.52
CA LEU A 182 14.39 -2.65 16.25
C LEU A 182 13.91 -4.00 15.72
N VAL A 183 12.64 -4.15 15.38
CA VAL A 183 12.10 -5.40 14.81
C VAL A 183 12.75 -5.72 13.46
N VAL A 184 13.04 -4.72 12.63
CA VAL A 184 13.73 -4.93 11.36
C VAL A 184 15.16 -5.45 11.56
N LEU A 185 15.86 -5.06 12.64
CA LEU A 185 17.20 -5.59 12.96
C LEU A 185 17.17 -7.11 13.18
N ILE A 186 16.06 -7.67 13.66
CA ILE A 186 15.88 -9.13 13.77
C ILE A 186 15.95 -9.78 12.38
N SER A 187 15.28 -9.18 11.38
CA SER A 187 15.34 -9.69 9.99
C SER A 187 16.75 -9.62 9.41
N ILE A 188 17.49 -8.55 9.70
CA ILE A 188 18.90 -8.41 9.29
C ILE A 188 19.75 -9.51 9.94
N TYR A 189 19.57 -9.76 11.22
CA TYR A 189 20.29 -10.81 11.95
C TYR A 189 20.02 -12.20 11.36
N LEU A 190 18.78 -12.52 11.01
CA LEU A 190 18.40 -13.79 10.41
C LEU A 190 19.04 -14.02 9.03
N LEU A 191 19.33 -12.94 8.30
CA LEU A 191 19.90 -13.00 6.94
C LEU A 191 21.43 -12.99 6.91
N LYS A 192 22.12 -12.72 8.02
CA LYS A 192 23.58 -12.48 8.05
C LYS A 192 24.40 -13.63 7.46
N ASP A 193 23.97 -14.89 7.68
CA ASP A 193 24.69 -16.10 7.27
C ASP A 193 24.28 -16.60 5.87
N ILE A 194 23.23 -16.02 5.29
CA ILE A 194 22.76 -16.41 3.96
C ILE A 194 23.59 -15.63 2.94
N LYS A 195 24.52 -16.30 2.26
CA LYS A 195 25.41 -15.71 1.25
C LYS A 195 24.91 -15.90 -0.18
N GLN A 196 23.99 -16.83 -0.40
CA GLN A 196 23.44 -17.13 -1.72
C GLN A 196 22.68 -15.93 -2.30
N GLU A 197 22.82 -15.72 -3.61
CA GLU A 197 22.18 -14.62 -4.32
C GLU A 197 21.23 -15.14 -5.40
N TRP A 198 20.13 -14.45 -5.62
CA TRP A 198 19.14 -14.76 -6.64
C TRP A 198 18.96 -13.59 -7.60
N TYR A 199 18.93 -13.90 -8.87
CA TYR A 199 18.77 -12.94 -9.95
C TYR A 199 17.49 -13.26 -10.72
N GLY A 200 16.80 -12.24 -11.20
CA GLY A 200 15.70 -12.40 -12.16
C GLY A 200 16.23 -12.30 -13.60
N ASP A 201 17.09 -11.32 -13.84
CA ASP A 201 17.57 -10.88 -15.14
C ASP A 201 19.06 -10.53 -15.08
N LYS A 202 19.91 -11.48 -14.68
CA LYS A 202 21.35 -11.24 -14.49
C LYS A 202 21.99 -10.76 -15.80
N GLY A 203 22.60 -9.57 -15.75
CA GLY A 203 23.29 -8.98 -16.92
C GLY A 203 22.38 -8.18 -17.85
N ALA A 204 21.08 -8.07 -17.59
CA ALA A 204 20.22 -7.18 -18.34
C ALA A 204 20.57 -5.70 -18.05
N SER A 205 20.30 -4.82 -19.01
CA SER A 205 20.43 -3.37 -18.83
C SER A 205 19.21 -2.82 -18.12
N ILE A 206 19.44 -1.81 -17.26
CA ILE A 206 18.34 -1.03 -16.68
C ILE A 206 17.76 -0.14 -17.76
N ASP A 207 16.44 -0.12 -17.92
CA ASP A 207 15.77 0.93 -18.67
C ASP A 207 15.87 2.26 -17.93
N LYS A 208 16.96 2.99 -18.19
CA LYS A 208 17.21 4.30 -17.57
C LYS A 208 16.16 5.33 -18.00
N LYS A 209 15.70 5.28 -19.23
CA LYS A 209 14.74 6.25 -19.78
C LYS A 209 13.37 6.07 -19.14
N GLY A 210 12.83 4.84 -19.13
CA GLY A 210 11.58 4.51 -18.48
C GLY A 210 11.64 4.76 -16.97
N SER A 211 12.72 4.31 -16.30
CA SER A 211 12.90 4.54 -14.85
C SER A 211 12.89 6.02 -14.48
N ILE A 212 13.68 6.87 -15.17
CA ILE A 212 13.75 8.31 -14.89
C ILE A 212 12.40 8.98 -15.21
N CYS A 213 11.78 8.62 -16.34
CA CYS A 213 10.47 9.15 -16.71
C CYS A 213 9.42 8.86 -15.63
N TYR A 214 9.36 7.64 -15.12
CA TYR A 214 8.45 7.25 -14.05
C TYR A 214 8.75 7.95 -12.73
N LEU A 215 10.04 8.02 -12.33
CA LEU A 215 10.49 8.68 -11.10
C LEU A 215 10.14 10.18 -11.07
N VAL A 216 9.99 10.81 -12.22
CA VAL A 216 9.56 12.21 -12.34
C VAL A 216 8.05 12.33 -12.50
N ALA A 217 7.45 11.51 -13.34
CA ALA A 217 6.03 11.61 -13.69
C ALA A 217 5.09 11.25 -12.54
N ALA A 218 5.39 10.18 -11.80
CA ALA A 218 4.54 9.73 -10.69
C ALA A 218 4.42 10.77 -9.56
N PRO A 219 5.51 11.38 -9.05
CA PRO A 219 5.40 12.45 -8.05
C PRO A 219 4.76 13.72 -8.59
N LEU A 220 5.00 14.09 -9.85
CA LEU A 220 4.33 15.25 -10.45
C LEU A 220 2.81 15.05 -10.48
N TRP A 221 2.35 13.86 -10.87
CA TRP A 221 0.93 13.50 -10.84
C TRP A 221 0.35 13.55 -9.43
N LEU A 222 0.98 12.87 -8.46
CA LEU A 222 0.47 12.75 -7.10
C LEU A 222 0.55 14.07 -6.32
N CYS A 223 1.65 14.82 -6.45
CA CYS A 223 1.78 16.15 -5.84
C CYS A 223 0.88 17.19 -6.54
N GLY A 224 0.71 17.10 -7.87
CA GLY A 224 -0.23 17.94 -8.58
C GLY A 224 -1.67 17.75 -8.10
N LEU A 225 -2.08 16.50 -7.86
CA LEU A 225 -3.39 16.19 -7.30
C LEU A 225 -3.55 16.73 -5.87
N SER A 226 -2.53 16.59 -5.00
CA SER A 226 -2.58 17.09 -3.62
C SER A 226 -2.58 18.62 -3.54
N LYS A 227 -2.01 19.30 -4.54
CA LYS A 227 -1.85 20.77 -4.59
C LYS A 227 -2.77 21.45 -5.60
N ILE A 228 -3.84 20.81 -6.03
CA ILE A 228 -4.76 21.36 -7.03
C ILE A 228 -5.40 22.67 -6.56
N THR A 229 -5.46 22.88 -5.23
CA THR A 229 -5.95 24.10 -4.58
C THR A 229 -5.01 25.29 -4.70
N ASP A 230 -3.73 25.04 -5.00
CA ASP A 230 -2.71 26.10 -5.17
C ASP A 230 -2.82 26.80 -6.55
N GLY A 231 -3.97 26.68 -7.20
CA GLY A 231 -4.29 27.32 -8.49
C GLY A 231 -3.48 26.75 -9.65
N SER A 232 -2.87 27.63 -10.45
CA SER A 232 -2.15 27.23 -11.68
C SER A 232 -1.02 26.22 -11.44
N THR A 233 -0.33 26.29 -10.29
CA THR A 233 0.78 25.39 -9.97
C THR A 233 0.31 23.93 -9.84
N GLY A 234 -0.80 23.68 -9.13
CA GLY A 234 -1.35 22.33 -9.00
C GLY A 234 -1.77 21.72 -10.34
N PHE A 235 -2.46 22.51 -11.18
CA PHE A 235 -2.86 22.08 -12.53
C PHE A 235 -1.67 21.83 -13.45
N LEU A 236 -0.63 22.66 -13.39
CA LEU A 236 0.61 22.46 -14.18
C LEU A 236 1.33 21.16 -13.77
N LEU A 237 1.47 20.91 -12.46
CA LEU A 237 2.08 19.68 -11.96
C LEU A 237 1.27 18.46 -12.38
N LEU A 238 -0.06 18.52 -12.25
CA LEU A 238 -0.95 17.43 -12.63
C LEU A 238 -0.88 17.15 -14.15
N GLY A 239 -0.93 18.19 -14.97
CA GLY A 239 -0.79 18.09 -16.42
C GLY A 239 0.57 17.53 -16.84
N ALA A 240 1.67 18.05 -16.27
CA ALA A 240 3.02 17.53 -16.50
C ALA A 240 3.16 16.06 -16.08
N GLY A 241 2.58 15.71 -14.92
CA GLY A 241 2.53 14.33 -14.46
C GLY A 241 1.76 13.39 -15.40
N ALA A 242 0.59 13.83 -15.88
CA ALA A 242 -0.20 13.06 -16.86
C ALA A 242 0.56 12.83 -18.16
N VAL A 243 1.14 13.89 -18.72
CA VAL A 243 1.99 13.79 -19.94
C VAL A 243 3.18 12.88 -19.69
N GLY A 244 3.83 13.00 -18.55
CA GLY A 244 4.96 12.14 -18.15
C GLY A 244 4.56 10.67 -18.05
N LEU A 245 3.40 10.33 -17.46
CA LEU A 245 2.90 8.95 -17.38
C LEU A 245 2.53 8.38 -18.77
N LEU A 246 1.98 9.19 -19.66
CA LEU A 246 1.73 8.79 -21.05
C LEU A 246 3.05 8.54 -21.79
N LEU A 247 4.04 9.42 -21.58
CA LEU A 247 5.39 9.25 -22.14
C LEU A 247 6.08 7.99 -21.59
N PHE A 248 5.96 7.73 -20.27
CA PHE A 248 6.43 6.50 -19.65
C PHE A 248 5.79 5.27 -20.31
N TRP A 249 4.46 5.26 -20.47
CA TRP A 249 3.76 4.16 -21.17
C TRP A 249 4.29 3.93 -22.58
N TRP A 250 4.53 5.01 -23.33
CA TRP A 250 5.07 4.93 -24.69
C TRP A 250 6.51 4.39 -24.70
N ILE A 251 7.39 4.80 -23.77
CA ILE A 251 8.76 4.30 -23.64
C ILE A 251 8.74 2.81 -23.31
N GLU A 252 7.98 2.39 -22.31
CA GLU A 252 7.89 1.00 -21.85
C GLU A 252 7.33 0.06 -22.94
N SER A 253 6.41 0.56 -23.78
CA SER A 253 5.87 -0.24 -24.90
C SER A 253 6.92 -0.59 -25.95
N LYS A 254 8.01 0.16 -26.03
CA LYS A 254 9.12 -0.02 -27.00
C LYS A 254 10.40 -0.58 -26.38
N ALA A 255 10.49 -0.62 -25.05
CA ALA A 255 11.69 -1.08 -24.36
C ALA A 255 11.90 -2.60 -24.58
N GLU A 256 13.16 -3.01 -24.76
CA GLU A 256 13.54 -4.45 -24.82
C GLU A 256 13.46 -5.09 -23.43
N HIS A 257 13.91 -4.36 -22.40
CA HIS A 257 13.88 -4.79 -21.01
C HIS A 257 13.07 -3.82 -20.14
N PRO A 258 11.73 -3.74 -20.32
CA PRO A 258 10.90 -2.77 -19.62
C PRO A 258 10.93 -2.96 -18.10
N CYS A 259 10.78 -1.87 -17.36
CA CYS A 259 10.54 -1.89 -15.91
C CYS A 259 9.12 -2.40 -15.60
N LEU A 260 8.18 -2.06 -16.48
CA LEU A 260 6.79 -2.48 -16.43
C LEU A 260 6.37 -3.03 -17.79
N ASP A 261 6.08 -4.32 -17.89
CA ASP A 261 5.65 -4.90 -19.16
C ASP A 261 4.20 -4.49 -19.49
N VAL A 262 4.07 -3.33 -20.10
CA VAL A 262 2.77 -2.76 -20.52
C VAL A 262 2.10 -3.57 -21.64
N ARG A 263 2.83 -4.50 -22.29
CA ARG A 263 2.28 -5.36 -23.34
C ARG A 263 1.23 -6.34 -22.79
N LEU A 264 1.31 -6.66 -21.49
CA LEU A 264 0.31 -7.50 -20.82
C LEU A 264 -1.10 -6.88 -20.82
N PHE A 265 -1.20 -5.57 -21.01
CA PHE A 265 -2.49 -4.89 -21.13
C PHE A 265 -3.11 -5.01 -22.54
N HIS A 266 -2.27 -5.21 -23.57
CA HIS A 266 -2.75 -5.28 -24.94
C HIS A 266 -3.47 -6.60 -25.21
N GLY A 267 -4.71 -6.51 -25.68
CA GLY A 267 -5.51 -7.68 -26.01
C GLY A 267 -6.00 -8.49 -24.81
N ASN A 268 -5.77 -8.03 -23.57
CA ASN A 268 -6.21 -8.70 -22.35
C ASN A 268 -7.09 -7.79 -21.48
N PRO A 269 -8.37 -7.62 -21.83
CA PRO A 269 -9.27 -6.73 -21.11
C PRO A 269 -9.51 -7.17 -19.66
N VAL A 270 -9.53 -8.48 -19.38
CA VAL A 270 -9.69 -8.98 -18.00
C VAL A 270 -8.55 -8.51 -17.14
N PHE A 271 -7.30 -8.61 -17.59
CA PHE A 271 -6.12 -8.14 -16.91
C PHE A 271 -6.15 -6.62 -16.71
N THR A 272 -6.43 -5.89 -17.76
CA THR A 272 -6.45 -4.42 -17.78
C THR A 272 -7.47 -3.86 -16.79
N PHE A 273 -8.73 -4.25 -16.93
CA PHE A 273 -9.79 -3.73 -16.10
C PHE A 273 -9.72 -4.21 -14.65
N SER A 274 -9.14 -5.40 -14.38
CA SER A 274 -8.89 -5.84 -13.00
C SER A 274 -7.83 -5.01 -12.29
N ASN A 275 -6.76 -4.62 -12.99
CA ASN A 275 -5.72 -3.75 -12.44
C ASN A 275 -6.23 -2.31 -12.24
N LEU A 276 -6.99 -1.76 -13.19
CA LEU A 276 -7.62 -0.44 -13.02
C LEU A 276 -8.65 -0.44 -11.87
N ALA A 277 -9.47 -1.49 -11.78
CA ALA A 277 -10.40 -1.65 -10.67
C ALA A 277 -9.67 -1.72 -9.32
N ALA A 278 -8.52 -2.41 -9.25
CA ALA A 278 -7.69 -2.43 -8.05
C ALA A 278 -7.18 -1.03 -7.69
N MET A 279 -6.62 -0.30 -8.65
CA MET A 279 -6.12 1.06 -8.44
C MET A 279 -7.23 1.98 -7.89
N LEU A 280 -8.40 1.99 -8.51
CA LEU A 280 -9.53 2.82 -8.08
C LEU A 280 -10.08 2.38 -6.72
N HIS A 281 -10.17 1.08 -6.45
CA HIS A 281 -10.63 0.57 -5.15
C HIS A 281 -9.68 0.98 -4.02
N TYR A 282 -8.37 0.84 -4.21
CA TYR A 282 -7.39 1.31 -3.22
C TYR A 282 -7.36 2.83 -3.11
N SER A 283 -7.68 3.57 -4.19
CA SER A 283 -7.84 5.03 -4.14
C SER A 283 -9.04 5.46 -3.29
N SER A 284 -10.08 4.65 -3.20
CA SER A 284 -11.28 4.95 -2.42
C SER A 284 -11.21 4.46 -0.96
N THR A 285 -10.32 3.53 -0.62
CA THR A 285 -10.39 2.84 0.68
C THR A 285 -9.19 3.08 1.59
N PHE A 286 -8.02 3.44 1.07
CA PHE A 286 -6.81 3.50 1.87
C PHE A 286 -6.85 4.57 2.95
N ALA A 287 -7.33 5.76 2.64
CA ALA A 287 -7.40 6.88 3.58
C ALA A 287 -8.47 6.71 4.68
N LEU A 288 -9.32 5.67 4.60
CA LEU A 288 -10.35 5.39 5.61
C LEU A 288 -9.76 5.35 7.02
N SER A 289 -8.65 4.63 7.22
CA SER A 289 -8.01 4.52 8.54
C SER A 289 -7.51 5.89 9.05
N PHE A 290 -6.96 6.72 8.18
CA PHE A 290 -6.51 8.07 8.51
C PHE A 290 -7.70 8.96 8.91
N LEU A 291 -8.74 9.02 8.07
CA LEU A 291 -9.93 9.84 8.33
C LEU A 291 -10.67 9.39 9.59
N MET A 292 -10.79 8.08 9.80
CA MET A 292 -11.42 7.54 11.01
C MET A 292 -10.60 7.79 12.26
N SER A 293 -9.28 7.81 12.17
CA SER A 293 -8.40 8.20 13.28
C SER A 293 -8.66 9.66 13.71
N LEU A 294 -8.75 10.57 12.74
CA LEU A 294 -9.07 11.97 13.00
C LEU A 294 -10.49 12.13 13.56
N TYR A 295 -11.47 11.46 12.96
CA TYR A 295 -12.86 11.49 13.43
C TYR A 295 -12.96 11.02 14.89
N LEU A 296 -12.41 9.84 15.20
CA LEU A 296 -12.54 9.25 16.54
C LEU A 296 -11.77 10.04 17.62
N GLN A 297 -10.59 10.57 17.29
CA GLN A 297 -9.76 11.25 18.27
C GLN A 297 -10.09 12.75 18.39
N VAL A 298 -10.31 13.45 17.28
CA VAL A 298 -10.46 14.92 17.28
C VAL A 298 -11.93 15.31 17.41
N ILE A 299 -12.86 14.63 16.69
CA ILE A 299 -14.29 14.99 16.72
C ILE A 299 -14.99 14.33 17.91
N VAL A 300 -14.77 13.01 18.12
CA VAL A 300 -15.47 12.25 19.19
C VAL A 300 -14.71 12.32 20.52
N GLY A 301 -13.39 12.58 20.50
CA GLY A 301 -12.58 12.72 21.71
C GLY A 301 -12.10 11.40 22.32
N TYR A 302 -12.05 10.30 21.56
CA TYR A 302 -11.52 9.03 22.04
C TYR A 302 -10.00 9.05 22.12
N THR A 303 -9.44 8.20 23.02
CA THR A 303 -7.99 7.99 23.11
C THR A 303 -7.46 7.28 21.86
N ALA A 304 -6.15 7.36 21.65
CA ALA A 304 -5.48 6.71 20.52
C ALA A 304 -5.68 5.18 20.54
N SER A 305 -5.65 4.55 21.71
CA SER A 305 -5.89 3.11 21.86
C SER A 305 -7.32 2.72 21.51
N MET A 306 -8.32 3.49 21.99
CA MET A 306 -9.72 3.25 21.68
C MET A 306 -10.01 3.43 20.18
N ALA A 307 -9.48 4.48 19.58
CA ALA A 307 -9.57 4.70 18.13
C ALA A 307 -8.95 3.54 17.35
N GLY A 308 -7.77 3.06 17.76
CA GLY A 308 -7.10 1.91 17.16
C GLY A 308 -7.95 0.64 17.24
N MET A 309 -8.58 0.35 18.38
CA MET A 309 -9.47 -0.81 18.56
C MET A 309 -10.72 -0.74 17.68
N ILE A 310 -11.30 0.44 17.50
CA ILE A 310 -12.47 0.62 16.64
C ILE A 310 -12.09 0.43 15.16
N ILE A 311 -10.99 1.04 14.72
CA ILE A 311 -10.47 0.92 13.35
C ILE A 311 -10.13 -0.54 13.00
N LEU A 312 -9.71 -1.35 13.99
CA LEU A 312 -9.40 -2.77 13.82
C LEU A 312 -10.58 -3.59 13.28
N LEU A 313 -11.82 -3.18 13.53
CA LEU A 313 -13.01 -3.94 13.10
C LEU A 313 -13.03 -4.21 11.60
N GLN A 314 -12.61 -3.24 10.78
CA GLN A 314 -12.54 -3.40 9.32
C GLN A 314 -11.56 -4.50 8.88
N PRO A 315 -10.25 -4.44 9.22
CA PRO A 315 -9.30 -5.44 8.76
C PRO A 315 -9.49 -6.82 9.41
N VAL A 316 -10.08 -6.92 10.58
CA VAL A 316 -10.45 -8.22 11.19
C VAL A 316 -11.50 -8.93 10.35
N VAL A 317 -12.58 -8.24 9.99
CA VAL A 317 -13.62 -8.81 9.10
C VAL A 317 -13.03 -9.17 7.75
N MET A 318 -12.17 -8.31 7.19
CA MET A 318 -11.47 -8.58 5.93
C MET A 318 -10.63 -9.85 6.03
N ALA A 319 -9.81 -10.01 7.06
CA ALA A 319 -8.94 -11.18 7.24
C ALA A 319 -9.74 -12.48 7.44
N ALA A 320 -10.81 -12.42 8.24
CA ALA A 320 -11.66 -13.59 8.53
C ALA A 320 -12.45 -14.08 7.29
N LEU A 321 -12.84 -13.17 6.41
CA LEU A 321 -13.71 -13.48 5.27
C LEU A 321 -12.95 -13.62 3.94
N SER A 322 -11.73 -13.10 3.79
CA SER A 322 -10.95 -13.21 2.55
C SER A 322 -10.73 -14.65 2.06
N PRO A 323 -10.47 -15.67 2.91
CA PRO A 323 -10.36 -17.05 2.44
C PRO A 323 -11.68 -17.59 1.88
N LYS A 324 -12.82 -17.23 2.51
CA LYS A 324 -14.14 -17.62 2.04
C LYS A 324 -14.51 -16.94 0.73
N ALA A 325 -14.15 -15.65 0.59
CA ALA A 325 -14.33 -14.90 -0.65
C ALA A 325 -13.48 -15.45 -1.79
N GLY A 326 -12.24 -15.88 -1.50
CA GLY A 326 -11.39 -16.59 -2.46
C GLY A 326 -12.02 -17.90 -2.94
N ALA A 327 -12.45 -18.77 -2.02
CA ALA A 327 -13.13 -20.02 -2.35
C ALA A 327 -14.46 -19.81 -3.11
N LEU A 328 -15.18 -18.71 -2.84
CA LEU A 328 -16.36 -18.32 -3.59
C LEU A 328 -16.02 -17.97 -5.04
N SER A 329 -14.89 -17.30 -5.27
CA SER A 329 -14.42 -16.93 -6.62
C SER A 329 -13.92 -18.12 -7.45
N ASP A 330 -13.72 -19.29 -6.84
CA ASP A 330 -13.43 -20.54 -7.55
C ASP A 330 -14.71 -21.18 -8.13
N ARG A 331 -15.89 -20.84 -7.53
CA ARG A 331 -17.19 -21.38 -7.93
C ARG A 331 -18.03 -20.41 -8.77
N ILE A 332 -17.86 -19.12 -8.53
CA ILE A 332 -18.57 -18.02 -9.20
C ILE A 332 -17.56 -17.18 -9.94
N GLN A 333 -17.94 -16.56 -11.04
CA GLN A 333 -17.05 -15.68 -11.81
C GLN A 333 -16.40 -14.63 -10.89
N PRO A 334 -15.04 -14.62 -10.80
CA PRO A 334 -14.33 -13.74 -9.86
C PRO A 334 -14.69 -12.26 -10.01
N GLY A 335 -14.98 -11.84 -11.23
CA GLY A 335 -15.38 -10.47 -11.54
C GLY A 335 -16.72 -10.06 -10.91
N LEU A 336 -17.70 -10.95 -10.85
CA LEU A 336 -18.99 -10.67 -10.21
C LEU A 336 -18.82 -10.54 -8.69
N VAL A 337 -18.09 -11.45 -8.06
CA VAL A 337 -17.83 -11.41 -6.62
C VAL A 337 -17.13 -10.12 -6.25
N ALA A 338 -16.09 -9.74 -7.02
CA ALA A 338 -15.37 -8.47 -6.82
C ALA A 338 -16.29 -7.25 -7.00
N SER A 339 -17.17 -7.24 -7.99
CA SER A 339 -18.12 -6.13 -8.21
C SER A 339 -19.10 -5.96 -7.05
N VAL A 340 -19.61 -7.08 -6.49
CA VAL A 340 -20.45 -7.05 -5.27
C VAL A 340 -19.68 -6.47 -4.11
N GLY A 341 -18.42 -6.88 -3.89
CA GLY A 341 -17.55 -6.33 -2.85
C GLY A 341 -17.35 -4.83 -2.98
N MET A 342 -17.11 -4.34 -4.19
CA MET A 342 -16.96 -2.91 -4.47
C MET A 342 -18.26 -2.12 -4.22
N THR A 343 -19.43 -2.71 -4.56
CA THR A 343 -20.73 -2.09 -4.29
C THR A 343 -20.97 -1.95 -2.79
N MET A 344 -20.65 -2.98 -2.01
CA MET A 344 -20.72 -2.91 -0.55
C MET A 344 -19.79 -1.85 0.02
N THR A 345 -18.55 -1.78 -0.48
CA THR A 345 -17.59 -0.74 -0.07
C THR A 345 -18.12 0.65 -0.41
N ALA A 346 -18.65 0.87 -1.61
CA ALA A 346 -19.24 2.14 -2.01
C ALA A 346 -20.39 2.55 -1.08
N ALA A 347 -21.32 1.64 -0.80
CA ALA A 347 -22.43 1.87 0.12
C ALA A 347 -21.95 2.22 1.54
N GLY A 348 -20.91 1.52 2.04
CA GLY A 348 -20.31 1.83 3.34
C GLY A 348 -19.65 3.21 3.38
N LEU A 349 -18.90 3.60 2.34
CA LEU A 349 -18.29 4.92 2.23
C LEU A 349 -19.34 6.03 2.15
N TRP A 350 -20.43 5.82 1.41
CA TRP A 350 -21.57 6.74 1.42
C TRP A 350 -22.22 6.80 2.81
N GLY A 351 -22.39 5.69 3.53
CA GLY A 351 -22.82 5.69 4.92
C GLY A 351 -21.92 6.50 5.83
N MET A 352 -20.59 6.37 5.69
CA MET A 352 -19.61 7.18 6.43
C MET A 352 -19.72 8.69 6.13
N SER A 353 -20.22 9.10 4.97
CA SER A 353 -20.39 10.51 4.63
C SER A 353 -21.49 11.24 5.41
N PHE A 354 -22.30 10.51 6.19
CA PHE A 354 -23.34 11.05 7.06
C PHE A 354 -22.95 11.09 8.54
N LEU A 355 -21.69 10.77 8.88
CA LEU A 355 -21.18 10.83 10.25
C LEU A 355 -21.31 12.26 10.81
N THR A 356 -21.74 12.36 12.07
CA THR A 356 -21.81 13.58 12.86
C THR A 356 -21.04 13.39 14.17
N GLY A 357 -20.83 14.45 14.96
CA GLY A 357 -20.20 14.33 16.27
C GLY A 357 -20.97 13.44 17.25
N ASP A 358 -22.29 13.32 17.07
CA ASP A 358 -23.19 12.56 17.94
C ASP A 358 -23.51 11.16 17.41
N THR A 359 -22.88 10.73 16.30
CA THR A 359 -23.16 9.40 15.72
C THR A 359 -22.79 8.30 16.70
N PRO A 360 -23.72 7.39 17.06
CA PRO A 360 -23.44 6.30 17.98
C PRO A 360 -22.32 5.41 17.47
N ILE A 361 -21.37 5.07 18.35
CA ILE A 361 -20.13 4.34 17.99
C ILE A 361 -20.42 2.97 17.34
N TRP A 362 -21.52 2.32 17.72
CA TRP A 362 -21.90 1.03 17.13
C TRP A 362 -22.25 1.15 15.64
N ILE A 363 -22.78 2.30 15.18
CA ILE A 363 -23.02 2.58 13.75
C ILE A 363 -21.67 2.66 13.01
N VAL A 364 -20.72 3.38 13.58
CA VAL A 364 -19.34 3.47 13.03
C VAL A 364 -18.73 2.08 12.92
N GLY A 365 -18.86 1.27 13.97
CA GLY A 365 -18.37 -0.12 14.00
C GLY A 365 -19.02 -0.99 12.93
N LEU A 366 -20.35 -0.90 12.76
CA LEU A 366 -21.08 -1.63 11.72
C LEU A 366 -20.64 -1.21 10.31
N LEU A 367 -20.47 0.08 10.06
CA LEU A 367 -19.99 0.59 8.76
C LEU A 367 -18.57 0.12 8.45
N LEU A 368 -17.66 0.11 9.45
CA LEU A 368 -16.32 -0.42 9.30
C LEU A 368 -16.33 -1.93 8.97
N MET A 369 -17.14 -2.72 9.68
CA MET A 369 -17.30 -4.16 9.40
C MET A 369 -17.88 -4.38 8.01
N TRP A 370 -18.87 -3.60 7.60
CA TRP A 370 -19.47 -3.66 6.27
C TRP A 370 -18.47 -3.37 5.16
N ILE A 371 -17.65 -2.31 5.31
CA ILE A 371 -16.57 -1.99 4.38
C ILE A 371 -15.52 -3.12 4.36
N GLY A 372 -15.19 -3.70 5.52
CA GLY A 372 -14.29 -4.85 5.65
C GLY A 372 -14.77 -6.08 4.88
N LEU A 373 -16.07 -6.37 4.95
CA LEU A 373 -16.71 -7.44 4.17
C LEU A 373 -16.63 -7.15 2.67
N GLY A 374 -16.97 -5.91 2.26
CA GLY A 374 -16.86 -5.48 0.86
C GLY A 374 -15.42 -5.61 0.34
N PHE A 375 -14.42 -5.22 1.13
CA PHE A 375 -13.01 -5.34 0.78
C PHE A 375 -12.57 -6.81 0.64
N ALA A 376 -13.02 -7.71 1.52
CA ALA A 376 -12.73 -9.14 1.43
C ALA A 376 -13.28 -9.76 0.13
N LEU A 377 -14.53 -9.42 -0.23
CA LEU A 377 -15.17 -9.86 -1.46
C LEU A 377 -14.55 -9.28 -2.73
N PHE A 378 -13.82 -8.15 -2.62
CA PHE A 378 -13.08 -7.57 -3.73
C PHE A 378 -11.66 -8.15 -3.84
N SER A 379 -10.86 -8.09 -2.79
CA SER A 379 -9.40 -8.25 -2.85
C SER A 379 -8.97 -9.63 -3.36
N SER A 380 -9.47 -10.71 -2.74
CA SER A 380 -9.10 -12.08 -3.11
C SER A 380 -9.63 -12.49 -4.49
N PRO A 381 -10.92 -12.27 -4.84
CA PRO A 381 -11.42 -12.57 -6.18
C PRO A 381 -10.76 -11.74 -7.30
N ASN A 382 -10.44 -10.47 -7.05
CA ASN A 382 -9.76 -9.66 -8.04
C ASN A 382 -8.32 -10.14 -8.32
N ASN A 383 -7.60 -10.57 -7.27
CA ASN A 383 -6.28 -11.20 -7.43
C ASN A 383 -6.38 -12.49 -8.25
N ASN A 384 -7.38 -13.33 -7.99
CA ASN A 384 -7.64 -14.53 -8.79
C ASN A 384 -7.91 -14.18 -10.27
N ALA A 385 -8.70 -13.13 -10.52
CA ALA A 385 -8.99 -12.68 -11.89
C ALA A 385 -7.71 -12.21 -12.62
N ILE A 386 -6.84 -11.45 -11.95
CA ILE A 386 -5.58 -10.97 -12.52
C ILE A 386 -4.63 -12.13 -12.82
N MET A 387 -4.45 -13.06 -11.87
CA MET A 387 -3.55 -14.20 -12.05
C MET A 387 -4.09 -15.19 -13.07
N GLY A 388 -5.41 -15.41 -13.10
CA GLY A 388 -6.05 -16.26 -14.11
C GLY A 388 -6.07 -15.68 -15.53
N ALA A 389 -5.78 -14.38 -15.68
CA ALA A 389 -5.75 -13.71 -16.98
C ALA A 389 -4.38 -13.76 -17.68
N VAL A 390 -3.35 -14.32 -17.05
CA VAL A 390 -2.00 -14.39 -17.58
C VAL A 390 -1.43 -15.81 -17.50
N GLU A 391 -0.49 -16.13 -18.39
CA GLU A 391 0.24 -17.40 -18.32
C GLU A 391 1.15 -17.47 -17.07
N LYS A 392 1.41 -18.68 -16.59
CA LYS A 392 2.24 -18.91 -15.38
C LYS A 392 3.63 -18.25 -15.44
N LYS A 393 4.22 -18.16 -16.64
CA LYS A 393 5.52 -17.48 -16.84
C LYS A 393 5.50 -15.99 -16.50
N HIS A 394 4.31 -15.33 -16.57
CA HIS A 394 4.12 -13.90 -16.33
C HIS A 394 3.57 -13.58 -14.92
N TYR A 395 3.39 -14.57 -14.03
CA TYR A 395 2.82 -14.35 -12.69
C TYR A 395 3.63 -13.33 -11.85
N GLY A 396 4.95 -13.35 -11.95
CA GLY A 396 5.80 -12.38 -11.26
C GLY A 396 5.54 -10.95 -11.72
N THR A 397 5.52 -10.74 -13.03
CA THR A 397 5.23 -9.42 -13.65
C THR A 397 3.82 -8.95 -13.31
N ALA A 398 2.82 -9.83 -13.38
CA ALA A 398 1.44 -9.51 -13.04
C ALA A 398 1.28 -9.11 -11.56
N SER A 399 1.98 -9.80 -10.66
CA SER A 399 1.99 -9.48 -9.22
C SER A 399 2.65 -8.14 -8.93
N SER A 400 3.78 -7.85 -9.58
CA SER A 400 4.48 -6.55 -9.45
C SER A 400 3.63 -5.40 -9.96
N LEU A 401 2.92 -5.61 -11.07
CA LEU A 401 2.03 -4.63 -11.67
C LEU A 401 0.82 -4.35 -10.76
N LEU A 402 0.21 -5.40 -10.20
CA LEU A 402 -0.85 -5.23 -9.20
C LEU A 402 -0.36 -4.47 -7.97
N ALA A 403 0.86 -4.75 -7.48
CA ALA A 403 1.45 -4.03 -6.35
C ALA A 403 1.65 -2.54 -6.68
N THR A 404 2.08 -2.24 -7.90
CA THR A 404 2.20 -0.86 -8.39
C THR A 404 0.84 -0.16 -8.45
N MET A 405 -0.18 -0.80 -9.04
CA MET A 405 -1.54 -0.25 -9.10
C MET A 405 -2.12 0.00 -7.70
N ARG A 406 -1.85 -0.90 -6.75
CA ARG A 406 -2.23 -0.73 -5.35
C ARG A 406 -1.55 0.47 -4.71
N LEU A 407 -0.23 0.61 -4.86
CA LEU A 407 0.51 1.75 -4.29
C LEU A 407 0.11 3.08 -4.92
N MET A 408 -0.08 3.12 -6.24
CA MET A 408 -0.61 4.31 -6.92
C MET A 408 -2.00 4.68 -6.41
N GLY A 409 -2.89 3.71 -6.23
CA GLY A 409 -4.20 3.92 -5.64
C GLY A 409 -4.13 4.46 -4.22
N GLN A 410 -3.32 3.85 -3.35
CA GLN A 410 -3.12 4.31 -1.96
C GLN A 410 -2.57 5.74 -1.90
N SER A 411 -1.57 6.06 -2.74
CA SER A 411 -1.01 7.40 -2.83
C SER A 411 -2.03 8.42 -3.33
N THR A 412 -2.83 8.05 -4.34
CA THR A 412 -3.94 8.88 -4.85
C THR A 412 -4.98 9.14 -3.75
N SER A 413 -5.33 8.13 -2.94
CA SER A 413 -6.25 8.28 -1.81
C SER A 413 -5.78 9.37 -0.83
N MET A 414 -4.50 9.34 -0.44
CA MET A 414 -3.94 10.34 0.48
C MET A 414 -3.76 11.71 -0.18
N ALA A 415 -3.41 11.76 -1.47
CA ALA A 415 -3.33 13.01 -2.21
C ALA A 415 -4.71 13.72 -2.25
N VAL A 416 -5.78 12.96 -2.47
CA VAL A 416 -7.17 13.47 -2.45
C VAL A 416 -7.53 13.97 -1.05
N VAL A 417 -7.16 13.27 0.03
CA VAL A 417 -7.40 13.74 1.40
C VAL A 417 -6.64 15.05 1.67
N THR A 418 -5.37 15.12 1.29
CA THR A 418 -4.56 16.34 1.46
C THR A 418 -5.19 17.53 0.73
N MET A 419 -5.67 17.31 -0.50
CA MET A 419 -6.41 18.30 -1.28
C MET A 419 -7.70 18.75 -0.55
N ILE A 420 -8.50 17.82 -0.02
CA ILE A 420 -9.77 18.13 0.64
C ILE A 420 -9.52 18.91 1.93
N ILE A 421 -8.52 18.52 2.73
CA ILE A 421 -8.11 19.25 3.94
C ILE A 421 -7.79 20.72 3.61
N ALA A 422 -7.03 20.96 2.53
CA ALA A 422 -6.71 22.29 2.06
C ALA A 422 -7.95 23.06 1.56
N LEU A 423 -8.83 22.40 0.79
CA LEU A 423 -10.09 23.00 0.30
C LEU A 423 -11.02 23.43 1.43
N CYS A 424 -11.12 22.63 2.47
CA CYS A 424 -11.96 22.90 3.64
C CYS A 424 -11.30 23.86 4.65
N GLN A 425 -10.10 24.36 4.35
CA GLN A 425 -9.35 25.28 5.21
C GLN A 425 -9.16 24.76 6.64
N VAL A 426 -8.91 23.45 6.78
CA VAL A 426 -8.60 22.83 8.07
C VAL A 426 -7.14 23.17 8.40
N HIS A 427 -6.91 24.10 9.31
CA HIS A 427 -5.58 24.56 9.70
C HIS A 427 -5.01 23.76 10.88
N SER A 428 -5.88 23.39 11.83
CA SER A 428 -5.47 22.69 13.06
C SER A 428 -6.23 21.38 13.24
N LEU A 429 -5.56 20.39 13.85
CA LEU A 429 -6.18 19.14 14.32
C LEU A 429 -6.30 19.11 15.86
N THR A 430 -6.20 20.25 16.52
CA THR A 430 -6.28 20.39 18.00
C THR A 430 -7.67 20.67 18.52
N GLY A 431 -8.70 20.61 17.66
CA GLY A 431 -10.11 20.79 18.05
C GLY A 431 -10.70 22.16 17.73
N GLU A 432 -9.90 23.14 17.30
CA GLU A 432 -10.38 24.48 16.95
C GLU A 432 -11.21 24.47 15.64
N ASP A 433 -10.86 23.60 14.69
CA ASP A 433 -11.47 23.47 13.36
C ASP A 433 -12.39 22.24 13.25
N ASN A 434 -13.06 21.82 14.32
CA ASN A 434 -13.85 20.58 14.34
C ASN A 434 -14.95 20.54 13.27
N VAL A 435 -15.62 21.66 13.01
CA VAL A 435 -16.69 21.74 12.00
C VAL A 435 -16.12 21.56 10.60
N GLN A 436 -15.02 22.26 10.31
CA GLN A 436 -14.32 22.17 9.02
C GLN A 436 -13.74 20.78 8.81
N LEU A 437 -13.15 20.18 9.85
CA LEU A 437 -12.60 18.83 9.80
C LEU A 437 -13.69 17.78 9.56
N LEU A 438 -14.84 17.89 10.25
CA LEU A 438 -15.97 16.98 10.03
C LEU A 438 -16.50 17.11 8.60
N GLY A 439 -16.66 18.35 8.10
CA GLY A 439 -17.03 18.61 6.71
C GLY A 439 -16.05 18.02 5.72
N ALA A 440 -14.75 18.16 5.95
CA ALA A 440 -13.70 17.56 5.12
C ALA A 440 -13.79 16.02 5.09
N ILE A 441 -14.02 15.39 6.24
CA ILE A 441 -14.20 13.93 6.36
C ILE A 441 -15.43 13.47 5.57
N GLN A 442 -16.56 14.14 5.70
CA GLN A 442 -17.79 13.83 4.97
C GLN A 442 -17.60 13.98 3.45
N ILE A 443 -16.96 15.06 2.98
CA ILE A 443 -16.65 15.29 1.56
C ILE A 443 -15.72 14.21 1.04
N ALA A 444 -14.67 13.85 1.80
CA ALA A 444 -13.75 12.79 1.42
C ALA A 444 -14.48 11.47 1.20
N PHE A 445 -15.36 11.06 2.11
CA PHE A 445 -16.11 9.81 1.97
C PHE A 445 -17.10 9.85 0.78
N ARG A 446 -17.70 11.01 0.46
CA ARG A 446 -18.52 11.16 -0.77
C ARG A 446 -17.69 10.97 -2.03
N ILE A 447 -16.52 11.62 -2.11
CA ILE A 447 -15.61 11.50 -3.26
C ILE A 447 -15.13 10.05 -3.39
N PHE A 448 -14.75 9.41 -2.29
CA PHE A 448 -14.33 8.00 -2.31
C PHE A 448 -15.47 7.06 -2.69
N GLY A 449 -16.70 7.36 -2.28
CA GLY A 449 -17.89 6.66 -2.74
C GLY A 449 -18.07 6.75 -4.26
N CYS A 450 -17.90 7.95 -4.84
CA CYS A 450 -17.93 8.15 -6.30
C CYS A 450 -16.81 7.40 -7.02
N ILE A 451 -15.57 7.45 -6.50
CA ILE A 451 -14.43 6.70 -7.07
C ILE A 451 -14.72 5.18 -7.02
N SER A 452 -15.32 4.69 -5.93
CA SER A 452 -15.69 3.27 -5.80
C SER A 452 -16.77 2.87 -6.81
N ILE A 453 -17.73 3.77 -7.13
CA ILE A 453 -18.72 3.54 -8.18
C ILE A 453 -18.03 3.45 -9.56
N ALA A 454 -17.09 4.34 -9.86
CA ALA A 454 -16.29 4.24 -11.09
C ALA A 454 -15.54 2.91 -11.19
N ALA A 455 -14.99 2.43 -10.06
CA ALA A 455 -14.33 1.13 -9.98
C ALA A 455 -15.29 -0.04 -10.28
N ILE A 456 -16.57 0.04 -9.86
CA ILE A 456 -17.61 -0.96 -10.17
C ILE A 456 -17.82 -1.02 -11.69
N PHE A 457 -17.92 0.11 -12.38
CA PHE A 457 -18.06 0.14 -13.85
C PHE A 457 -16.88 -0.56 -14.55
N MET A 458 -15.63 -0.30 -14.11
CA MET A 458 -14.46 -0.99 -14.65
C MET A 458 -14.53 -2.51 -14.42
N SER A 459 -14.98 -2.94 -13.25
CA SER A 459 -15.15 -4.35 -12.94
C SER A 459 -16.26 -5.01 -13.77
N LEU A 460 -17.35 -4.30 -14.08
CA LEU A 460 -18.45 -4.82 -14.90
C LEU A 460 -18.06 -4.92 -16.39
N VAL A 461 -17.31 -3.97 -16.93
CA VAL A 461 -16.78 -4.00 -18.31
C VAL A 461 -15.90 -5.24 -18.50
N ARG A 462 -15.07 -5.58 -17.51
CA ARG A 462 -14.27 -6.81 -17.50
C ARG A 462 -15.11 -8.08 -17.72
N ASN A 463 -16.30 -8.14 -17.12
CA ASN A 463 -17.16 -9.32 -17.18
C ASN A 463 -17.83 -9.50 -18.57
N LYS A 464 -17.98 -8.41 -19.34
CA LYS A 464 -18.55 -8.46 -20.70
C LYS A 464 -17.49 -8.78 -21.77
N ALA A 465 -16.21 -8.64 -21.45
CA ALA A 465 -15.10 -8.80 -22.37
C ALA A 465 -14.60 -10.27 -22.48
N LYS A 466 -15.33 -11.22 -21.88
CA LYS A 466 -15.22 -12.66 -22.11
C LYS A 466 -16.21 -13.08 -23.18
#